data_410e4ceb08c8354a047c53b5cb187762
#
_entry.id   410e4ceb08c8354a047c53b5cb187762
#
_cell.length_a   1.000
_cell.length_b   1.000
_cell.length_c   1.000
_cell.angle_alpha   90.00
_cell.angle_beta   90.00
_cell.angle_gamma   90.00
#
_symmetry.space_group_name_H-M   'P 1'
#
loop_
_entity.id
_entity.type
_entity.pdbx_description
1 polymer ?
#
loop_
_entity_poly.entity_id
_entity_poly.type
_entity_poly.pdbx_seq_one_letter_code
_entity_poly.pdbx_strand_id
1 'polypeptide(L)'
;MAFPGFELKDKVMLVTGSGKGIGRGIAIAAAQMGAKVILNSRTPSDLEEVAGEIRANGGDAASVVFDVSDMAQVAEGAQEAIDVWGRVDVLVNNAGTNRPKPALELTEEDWDAIYDLNLKGLFFLTQTLVKPMIERESGKIINISSTMGLVGGPLRTAYSGSKGGVVLLTKGLAVEWAPHNVTVNAVAPAFTRTPLADVLLQRKEFYEDVVRRIPMGRVGEVDEVVGAVLFLASEAANWVTGQTIAVDGGWVAW
;
A
#
# COMPACT_ATOMS: atom_id res chain seq x y z
N MET A 1 25.75 13.48 -15.46
CA MET A 1 24.85 13.25 -14.29
C MET A 1 24.84 11.76 -14.00
N ALA A 2 25.00 11.37 -12.76
CA ALA A 2 24.81 9.96 -12.36
C ALA A 2 23.30 9.62 -12.51
N PHE A 3 22.98 8.36 -12.80
CA PHE A 3 21.60 7.87 -12.82
C PHE A 3 21.01 8.04 -11.43
N PRO A 4 19.81 8.63 -11.27
CA PRO A 4 19.14 8.70 -9.99
C PRO A 4 18.86 7.27 -9.52
N GLY A 5 19.47 6.85 -8.41
CA GLY A 5 19.40 5.49 -7.92
C GLY A 5 18.02 5.07 -7.44
N PHE A 6 17.88 3.79 -7.14
CA PHE A 6 16.72 3.23 -6.45
C PHE A 6 16.85 3.32 -4.93
N GLU A 7 17.95 3.90 -4.43
CA GLU A 7 18.23 4.03 -3.00
C GLU A 7 17.19 4.91 -2.31
N LEU A 8 16.86 4.53 -1.07
CA LEU A 8 15.94 5.26 -0.20
C LEU A 8 16.67 5.87 1.00
N LYS A 9 18.00 6.05 0.87
CA LYS A 9 18.85 6.58 1.93
C LYS A 9 18.31 7.90 2.47
N ASP A 10 18.23 7.97 3.80
CA ASP A 10 17.73 9.13 4.56
C ASP A 10 16.25 9.51 4.32
N LYS A 11 15.49 8.72 3.55
CA LYS A 11 14.04 8.90 3.40
C LYS A 11 13.31 8.31 4.60
N VAL A 12 12.31 9.02 5.10
CA VAL A 12 11.38 8.52 6.11
C VAL A 12 10.14 7.97 5.40
N MET A 13 9.89 6.67 5.55
CA MET A 13 8.77 5.98 4.90
C MET A 13 7.77 5.47 5.94
N LEU A 14 6.52 5.92 5.86
CA LEU A 14 5.39 5.33 6.60
C LEU A 14 4.71 4.26 5.75
N VAL A 15 4.57 3.04 6.30
CA VAL A 15 3.85 1.94 5.65
C VAL A 15 2.68 1.50 6.53
N THR A 16 1.45 1.67 6.03
CA THR A 16 0.26 1.20 6.76
C THR A 16 0.01 -0.28 6.53
N GLY A 17 -0.51 -1.00 7.56
CA GLY A 17 -0.69 -2.44 7.48
C GLY A 17 0.61 -3.21 7.33
N SER A 18 1.69 -2.73 7.94
CA SER A 18 3.05 -3.26 7.77
C SER A 18 3.40 -4.46 8.66
N GLY A 19 2.47 -4.94 9.49
CA GLY A 19 2.73 -6.09 10.37
C GLY A 19 2.81 -7.43 9.64
N LYS A 20 2.20 -7.59 8.45
CA LYS A 20 2.13 -8.87 7.71
C LYS A 20 2.09 -8.64 6.19
N GLY A 21 2.33 -9.71 5.43
CA GLY A 21 2.11 -9.77 3.99
C GLY A 21 2.89 -8.71 3.20
N ILE A 22 2.22 -8.06 2.26
CA ILE A 22 2.84 -7.08 1.35
C ILE A 22 3.44 -5.90 2.13
N GLY A 23 2.71 -5.36 3.12
CA GLY A 23 3.19 -4.22 3.92
C GLY A 23 4.46 -4.54 4.72
N ARG A 24 4.56 -5.75 5.30
CA ARG A 24 5.77 -6.24 5.95
C ARG A 24 6.95 -6.33 4.96
N GLY A 25 6.71 -6.93 3.79
CA GLY A 25 7.74 -7.03 2.75
C GLY A 25 8.25 -5.66 2.28
N ILE A 26 7.33 -4.71 2.06
CA ILE A 26 7.67 -3.33 1.70
C ILE A 26 8.54 -2.68 2.79
N ALA A 27 8.14 -2.80 4.06
CA ALA A 27 8.85 -2.19 5.19
C ALA A 27 10.28 -2.71 5.32
N ILE A 28 10.46 -4.04 5.29
CA ILE A 28 11.77 -4.67 5.39
C ILE A 28 12.68 -4.27 4.22
N ALA A 29 12.17 -4.37 3.00
CA ALA A 29 12.95 -4.05 1.81
C ALA A 29 13.30 -2.54 1.72
N ALA A 30 12.40 -1.65 2.15
CA ALA A 30 12.69 -0.22 2.22
C ALA A 30 13.82 0.08 3.22
N ALA A 31 13.83 -0.57 4.38
CA ALA A 31 14.91 -0.45 5.35
C ALA A 31 16.25 -0.97 4.79
N GLN A 32 16.24 -2.08 4.05
CA GLN A 32 17.43 -2.60 3.36
C GLN A 32 17.99 -1.63 2.30
N MET A 33 17.11 -0.77 1.72
CA MET A 33 17.51 0.29 0.79
C MET A 33 17.88 1.61 1.50
N GLY A 34 17.97 1.61 2.83
CA GLY A 34 18.44 2.73 3.63
C GLY A 34 17.35 3.70 4.11
N ALA A 35 16.07 3.36 3.96
CA ALA A 35 14.99 4.16 4.52
C ALA A 35 14.88 3.97 6.04
N LYS A 36 14.47 5.03 6.73
CA LYS A 36 13.93 4.97 8.09
C LYS A 36 12.44 4.63 7.98
N VAL A 37 12.01 3.51 8.55
CA VAL A 37 10.68 2.97 8.34
C VAL A 37 9.78 3.16 9.55
N ILE A 38 8.66 3.84 9.36
CA ILE A 38 7.58 3.92 10.33
C ILE A 38 6.56 2.82 10.00
N LEU A 39 6.40 1.90 10.92
CA LEU A 39 5.48 0.78 10.82
C LEU A 39 4.14 1.16 11.43
N ASN A 40 3.04 0.84 10.74
CA ASN A 40 1.70 1.01 11.28
C ASN A 40 0.86 -0.25 11.13
N SER A 41 0.19 -0.63 12.19
CA SER A 41 -0.96 -1.54 12.20
C SER A 41 -1.73 -1.38 13.51
N ARG A 42 -2.84 -2.13 13.65
CA ARG A 42 -3.64 -2.19 14.89
C ARG A 42 -3.06 -3.14 15.93
N THR A 43 -2.13 -3.99 15.55
CA THR A 43 -1.57 -5.07 16.39
C THR A 43 -0.14 -4.74 16.78
N PRO A 44 0.12 -4.28 18.02
CA PRO A 44 1.47 -3.87 18.44
C PRO A 44 2.51 -4.99 18.32
N SER A 45 2.14 -6.24 18.65
CA SER A 45 3.06 -7.39 18.59
C SER A 45 3.57 -7.68 17.18
N ASP A 46 2.70 -7.53 16.16
CA ASP A 46 3.10 -7.73 14.77
C ASP A 46 4.11 -6.66 14.32
N LEU A 47 3.95 -5.42 14.81
CA LEU A 47 4.88 -4.32 14.51
C LEU A 47 6.24 -4.51 15.19
N GLU A 48 6.25 -4.96 16.45
CA GLU A 48 7.50 -5.18 17.18
C GLU A 48 8.32 -6.31 16.57
N GLU A 49 7.68 -7.37 16.08
CA GLU A 49 8.35 -8.45 15.33
C GLU A 49 9.07 -7.86 14.10
N VAL A 50 8.37 -7.07 13.28
CA VAL A 50 8.94 -6.47 12.06
C VAL A 50 10.02 -5.44 12.39
N ALA A 51 9.79 -4.60 13.40
CA ALA A 51 10.77 -3.62 13.85
C ALA A 51 12.05 -4.31 14.38
N GLY A 52 11.88 -5.39 15.14
CA GLY A 52 13.00 -6.21 15.63
C GLY A 52 13.83 -6.79 14.48
N GLU A 53 13.16 -7.32 13.46
CA GLU A 53 13.84 -7.86 12.26
C GLU A 53 14.61 -6.77 11.51
N ILE A 54 14.00 -5.60 11.28
CA ILE A 54 14.67 -4.47 10.61
C ILE A 54 15.90 -4.03 11.40
N ARG A 55 15.77 -3.83 12.72
CA ARG A 55 16.88 -3.40 13.60
C ARG A 55 17.99 -4.43 13.68
N ALA A 56 17.65 -5.73 13.73
CA ALA A 56 18.62 -6.82 13.73
C ALA A 56 19.49 -6.85 12.45
N ASN A 57 18.95 -6.34 11.34
CA ASN A 57 19.65 -6.20 10.07
C ASN A 57 20.29 -4.80 9.87
N GLY A 58 20.36 -3.98 10.93
CA GLY A 58 21.03 -2.68 10.92
C GLY A 58 20.22 -1.53 10.34
N GLY A 59 18.92 -1.73 10.11
CA GLY A 59 17.99 -0.68 9.65
C GLY A 59 17.33 0.08 10.81
N ASP A 60 16.71 1.21 10.49
CA ASP A 60 15.95 2.05 11.41
C ASP A 60 14.45 1.79 11.28
N ALA A 61 13.79 1.42 12.39
CA ALA A 61 12.34 1.22 12.43
C ALA A 61 11.73 1.77 13.71
N ALA A 62 10.57 2.40 13.58
CA ALA A 62 9.69 2.81 14.68
C ALA A 62 8.26 2.33 14.43
N SER A 63 7.48 2.15 15.48
CA SER A 63 6.10 1.67 15.40
C SER A 63 5.13 2.76 15.85
N VAL A 64 4.07 3.00 15.07
CA VAL A 64 2.95 3.90 15.42
C VAL A 64 1.65 3.11 15.29
N VAL A 65 0.97 2.89 16.39
CA VAL A 65 -0.20 2.00 16.48
C VAL A 65 -1.48 2.83 16.34
N PHE A 66 -2.19 2.68 15.23
CA PHE A 66 -3.53 3.25 15.04
C PHE A 66 -4.34 2.47 14.00
N ASP A 67 -5.66 2.61 14.07
CA ASP A 67 -6.58 2.06 13.07
C ASP A 67 -6.83 3.10 11.96
N VAL A 68 -6.43 2.77 10.74
CA VAL A 68 -6.64 3.62 9.56
C VAL A 68 -8.13 3.80 9.23
N SER A 69 -9.02 2.93 9.70
CA SER A 69 -10.48 3.08 9.52
C SER A 69 -11.13 4.02 10.55
N ASP A 70 -10.43 4.36 11.63
CA ASP A 70 -10.90 5.28 12.68
C ASP A 70 -10.36 6.69 12.47
N MET A 71 -11.23 7.61 12.06
CA MET A 71 -10.84 8.99 11.71
C MET A 71 -10.26 9.79 12.89
N ALA A 72 -10.63 9.47 14.13
CA ALA A 72 -10.04 10.12 15.31
C ALA A 72 -8.57 9.68 15.47
N GLN A 73 -8.31 8.37 15.33
CA GLN A 73 -6.96 7.82 15.41
C GLN A 73 -6.08 8.21 14.22
N VAL A 74 -6.65 8.41 13.03
CA VAL A 74 -5.90 8.80 11.83
C VAL A 74 -5.18 10.14 12.02
N ALA A 75 -5.85 11.14 12.59
CA ALA A 75 -5.25 12.45 12.79
C ALA A 75 -4.10 12.40 13.82
N GLU A 76 -4.32 11.72 14.95
CA GLU A 76 -3.31 11.56 16.01
C GLU A 76 -2.14 10.71 15.52
N GLY A 77 -2.41 9.56 14.89
CA GLY A 77 -1.38 8.67 14.38
C GLY A 77 -0.55 9.26 13.24
N ALA A 78 -1.14 10.11 12.40
CA ALA A 78 -0.40 10.85 11.39
C ALA A 78 0.58 11.85 12.02
N GLN A 79 0.16 12.55 13.07
CA GLN A 79 1.04 13.48 13.79
C GLN A 79 2.16 12.70 14.53
N GLU A 80 1.82 11.63 15.23
CA GLU A 80 2.82 10.77 15.88
C GLU A 80 3.86 10.24 14.87
N ALA A 81 3.42 9.84 13.67
CA ALA A 81 4.32 9.40 12.61
C ALA A 81 5.28 10.51 12.15
N ILE A 82 4.80 11.77 12.06
CA ILE A 82 5.67 12.91 11.76
C ILE A 82 6.68 13.14 12.90
N ASP A 83 6.25 13.06 14.14
CA ASP A 83 7.07 13.37 15.32
C ASP A 83 8.23 12.38 15.53
N VAL A 84 8.11 11.14 15.01
CA VAL A 84 9.17 10.10 15.11
C VAL A 84 10.52 10.62 14.60
N TRP A 85 10.54 11.19 13.40
CA TRP A 85 11.77 11.70 12.76
C TRP A 85 11.59 13.10 12.13
N GLY A 86 10.54 13.82 12.56
CA GLY A 86 10.27 15.20 12.14
C GLY A 86 9.66 15.32 10.75
N ARG A 87 9.48 14.20 10.01
CA ARG A 87 8.95 14.22 8.64
C ARG A 87 8.50 12.82 8.17
N VAL A 88 7.66 12.79 7.14
CA VAL A 88 7.39 11.61 6.32
C VAL A 88 7.64 11.98 4.86
N ASP A 89 8.56 11.31 4.19
CA ASP A 89 8.90 11.56 2.78
C ASP A 89 8.10 10.71 1.81
N VAL A 90 7.82 9.47 2.24
CA VAL A 90 7.09 8.48 1.46
C VAL A 90 5.97 7.91 2.31
N LEU A 91 4.74 7.98 1.79
CA LEU A 91 3.58 7.30 2.37
C LEU A 91 3.20 6.11 1.50
N VAL A 92 3.15 4.91 2.09
CA VAL A 92 2.59 3.72 1.46
C VAL A 92 1.28 3.36 2.13
N ASN A 93 0.18 3.64 1.47
CA ASN A 93 -1.16 3.25 1.87
C ASN A 93 -1.41 1.79 1.49
N ASN A 94 -1.00 0.85 2.35
CA ASN A 94 -1.15 -0.58 2.11
C ASN A 94 -2.26 -1.21 2.96
N ALA A 95 -2.64 -0.64 4.09
CA ALA A 95 -3.74 -1.17 4.91
C ALA A 95 -5.01 -1.38 4.07
N GLY A 96 -5.62 -2.55 4.20
CA GLY A 96 -6.81 -2.88 3.43
C GLY A 96 -7.46 -4.19 3.87
N THR A 97 -8.73 -4.33 3.54
CA THR A 97 -9.52 -5.52 3.85
C THR A 97 -10.42 -5.90 2.67
N ASN A 98 -10.88 -7.14 2.67
CA ASN A 98 -11.88 -7.66 1.75
C ASN A 98 -12.86 -8.58 2.50
N ARG A 99 -14.14 -8.49 2.18
CA ARG A 99 -15.21 -9.37 2.69
C ARG A 99 -15.92 -10.03 1.49
N PRO A 100 -15.39 -11.16 0.97
CA PRO A 100 -15.94 -11.80 -0.22
C PRO A 100 -17.34 -12.34 0.04
N LYS A 101 -18.35 -11.78 -0.63
CA LYS A 101 -19.76 -12.19 -0.57
C LYS A 101 -20.45 -11.94 -1.92
N PRO A 102 -21.53 -12.71 -2.26
CA PRO A 102 -22.44 -12.31 -3.33
C PRO A 102 -22.96 -10.89 -3.12
N ALA A 103 -23.15 -10.12 -4.19
CA ALA A 103 -23.59 -8.73 -4.08
C ALA A 103 -24.93 -8.58 -3.36
N LEU A 104 -25.84 -9.55 -3.51
CA LEU A 104 -27.15 -9.54 -2.83
C LEU A 104 -27.09 -9.87 -1.33
N GLU A 105 -25.95 -10.37 -0.86
CA GLU A 105 -25.72 -10.74 0.56
C GLU A 105 -24.81 -9.74 1.29
N LEU A 106 -24.28 -8.74 0.58
CA LEU A 106 -23.48 -7.68 1.19
C LEU A 106 -24.37 -6.83 2.10
N THR A 107 -23.93 -6.68 3.36
CA THR A 107 -24.56 -5.78 4.31
C THR A 107 -23.91 -4.40 4.28
N GLU A 108 -24.59 -3.40 4.84
CA GLU A 108 -24.03 -2.06 5.04
C GLU A 108 -22.75 -2.11 5.89
N GLU A 109 -22.74 -2.95 6.94
CA GLU A 109 -21.54 -3.18 7.77
C GLU A 109 -20.36 -3.73 6.97
N ASP A 110 -20.60 -4.67 6.04
CA ASP A 110 -19.54 -5.20 5.16
C ASP A 110 -19.01 -4.10 4.23
N TRP A 111 -19.90 -3.28 3.71
CA TRP A 111 -19.58 -2.15 2.85
C TRP A 111 -18.75 -1.12 3.59
N ASP A 112 -19.22 -0.65 4.74
CA ASP A 112 -18.56 0.36 5.56
C ASP A 112 -17.17 -0.11 6.00
N ALA A 113 -17.02 -1.35 6.48
CA ALA A 113 -15.73 -1.90 6.87
C ALA A 113 -14.71 -1.93 5.72
N ILE A 114 -15.18 -2.14 4.46
CA ILE A 114 -14.31 -2.10 3.29
C ILE A 114 -13.97 -0.66 2.91
N TYR A 115 -14.96 0.22 2.84
CA TYR A 115 -14.76 1.59 2.36
C TYR A 115 -14.06 2.47 3.38
N ASP A 116 -14.37 2.32 4.66
CA ASP A 116 -13.71 3.08 5.73
C ASP A 116 -12.21 2.81 5.78
N LEU A 117 -11.79 1.55 5.61
CA LEU A 117 -10.36 1.22 5.61
C LEU A 117 -9.69 1.47 4.25
N ASN A 118 -10.27 0.94 3.15
CA ASN A 118 -9.58 0.90 1.87
C ASN A 118 -9.56 2.25 1.13
N LEU A 119 -10.50 3.15 1.42
CA LEU A 119 -10.68 4.40 0.67
C LEU A 119 -10.72 5.63 1.57
N LYS A 120 -11.63 5.68 2.55
CA LYS A 120 -11.82 6.85 3.41
C LYS A 120 -10.60 7.11 4.30
N GLY A 121 -10.16 6.10 5.04
CA GLY A 121 -8.98 6.22 5.92
C GLY A 121 -7.71 6.50 5.14
N LEU A 122 -7.51 5.82 4.01
CA LEU A 122 -6.44 6.11 3.07
C LEU A 122 -6.43 7.59 2.66
N PHE A 123 -7.58 8.14 2.29
CA PHE A 123 -7.69 9.54 1.86
C PHE A 123 -7.34 10.52 2.98
N PHE A 124 -7.95 10.38 4.16
CA PHE A 124 -7.73 11.33 5.26
C PHE A 124 -6.34 11.24 5.88
N LEU A 125 -5.74 10.05 5.94
CA LEU A 125 -4.34 9.90 6.31
C LEU A 125 -3.43 10.61 5.31
N THR A 126 -3.68 10.40 4.02
CA THR A 126 -2.93 11.08 2.94
C THR A 126 -3.09 12.59 3.01
N GLN A 127 -4.32 13.10 3.24
CA GLN A 127 -4.61 14.52 3.36
C GLN A 127 -3.85 15.18 4.53
N THR A 128 -3.69 14.47 5.64
CA THR A 128 -2.93 14.98 6.79
C THR A 128 -1.44 15.02 6.48
N LEU A 129 -0.88 13.94 5.94
CA LEU A 129 0.56 13.80 5.71
C LEU A 129 1.07 14.60 4.51
N VAL A 130 0.21 14.92 3.54
CA VAL A 130 0.64 15.68 2.35
C VAL A 130 0.89 17.17 2.64
N LYS A 131 0.27 17.75 3.65
CA LYS A 131 0.44 19.18 3.97
C LYS A 131 1.92 19.57 4.13
N PRO A 132 2.71 18.92 5.01
CA PRO A 132 4.13 19.22 5.11
C PRO A 132 4.93 18.76 3.86
N MET A 133 4.43 17.83 3.04
CA MET A 133 5.06 17.49 1.76
C MET A 133 4.93 18.62 0.74
N ILE A 134 3.76 19.25 0.68
CA ILE A 134 3.50 20.43 -0.18
C ILE A 134 4.37 21.60 0.24
N GLU A 135 4.44 21.90 1.55
CA GLU A 135 5.24 23.01 2.09
C GLU A 135 6.73 22.90 1.74
N ARG A 136 7.28 21.68 1.70
CA ARG A 136 8.69 21.45 1.33
C ARG A 136 8.91 21.10 -0.14
N GLU A 137 7.83 21.13 -0.96
CA GLU A 137 7.84 20.76 -2.39
C GLU A 137 8.49 19.41 -2.67
N SER A 138 8.22 18.42 -1.82
CA SER A 138 8.80 17.07 -1.95
C SER A 138 7.98 16.04 -1.20
N GLY A 139 7.52 15.01 -1.89
CA GLY A 139 6.80 13.88 -1.29
C GLY A 139 6.42 12.81 -2.29
N LYS A 140 6.23 11.59 -1.81
CA LYS A 140 5.78 10.46 -2.63
C LYS A 140 4.67 9.70 -1.91
N ILE A 141 3.59 9.43 -2.62
CA ILE A 141 2.44 8.69 -2.11
C ILE A 141 2.21 7.48 -3.01
N ILE A 142 2.23 6.29 -2.43
CA ILE A 142 2.01 5.04 -3.13
C ILE A 142 0.80 4.34 -2.51
N ASN A 143 -0.25 4.15 -3.30
CA ASN A 143 -1.49 3.50 -2.88
C ASN A 143 -1.50 2.04 -3.34
N ILE A 144 -1.71 1.09 -2.44
CA ILE A 144 -1.91 -0.30 -2.82
C ILE A 144 -3.38 -0.50 -3.21
N SER A 145 -3.61 -0.54 -4.52
CA SER A 145 -4.89 -0.88 -5.12
C SER A 145 -5.05 -2.42 -5.25
N SER A 146 -5.53 -2.89 -6.35
CA SER A 146 -5.66 -4.30 -6.74
C SER A 146 -5.98 -4.37 -8.24
N THR A 147 -5.72 -5.51 -8.89
CA THR A 147 -6.30 -5.82 -10.20
C THR A 147 -7.83 -5.72 -10.18
N MET A 148 -8.46 -5.99 -9.02
CA MET A 148 -9.91 -5.80 -8.83
C MET A 148 -10.34 -4.32 -8.84
N GLY A 149 -9.44 -3.38 -8.78
CA GLY A 149 -9.70 -1.97 -9.04
C GLY A 149 -9.61 -1.58 -10.52
N LEU A 150 -9.10 -2.47 -11.37
CA LEU A 150 -8.96 -2.29 -12.83
C LEU A 150 -10.00 -3.10 -13.59
N VAL A 151 -10.36 -4.28 -13.07
CA VAL A 151 -11.37 -5.19 -13.63
C VAL A 151 -12.30 -5.72 -12.54
N GLY A 152 -13.50 -6.16 -12.91
CA GLY A 152 -14.44 -6.78 -11.98
C GLY A 152 -14.08 -8.24 -11.65
N GLY A 153 -14.56 -8.72 -10.51
CA GLY A 153 -14.44 -10.11 -10.11
C GLY A 153 -15.64 -10.58 -9.26
N PRO A 154 -16.00 -11.87 -9.31
CA PRO A 154 -17.10 -12.41 -8.53
C PRO A 154 -16.82 -12.28 -7.02
N LEU A 155 -17.87 -12.09 -6.23
CA LEU A 155 -17.84 -12.00 -4.76
C LEU A 155 -17.02 -10.81 -4.21
N ARG A 156 -16.69 -9.83 -5.05
CA ARG A 156 -15.79 -8.71 -4.68
C ARG A 156 -16.32 -7.35 -5.08
N THR A 157 -17.63 -7.18 -5.22
CA THR A 157 -18.24 -5.96 -5.74
C THR A 157 -17.84 -4.72 -4.92
N ALA A 158 -18.03 -4.74 -3.60
CA ALA A 158 -17.65 -3.63 -2.72
C ALA A 158 -16.12 -3.40 -2.71
N TYR A 159 -15.35 -4.49 -2.66
CA TYR A 159 -13.88 -4.41 -2.73
C TYR A 159 -13.41 -3.80 -4.05
N SER A 160 -13.94 -4.25 -5.19
CA SER A 160 -13.60 -3.71 -6.52
C SER A 160 -13.96 -2.22 -6.60
N GLY A 161 -15.13 -1.84 -6.09
CA GLY A 161 -15.53 -0.44 -5.99
C GLY A 161 -14.54 0.40 -5.18
N SER A 162 -14.14 -0.07 -4.00
CA SER A 162 -13.17 0.62 -3.15
C SER A 162 -11.79 0.75 -3.81
N LYS A 163 -11.30 -0.31 -4.44
CA LYS A 163 -9.99 -0.32 -5.12
C LYS A 163 -10.00 0.44 -6.46
N GLY A 164 -11.14 0.46 -7.17
CA GLY A 164 -11.38 1.35 -8.31
C GLY A 164 -11.40 2.83 -7.89
N GLY A 165 -12.02 3.12 -6.73
CA GLY A 165 -11.96 4.43 -6.10
C GLY A 165 -10.52 4.87 -5.82
N VAL A 166 -9.67 3.99 -5.30
CA VAL A 166 -8.23 4.26 -5.09
C VAL A 166 -7.52 4.60 -6.39
N VAL A 167 -7.82 3.89 -7.50
CA VAL A 167 -7.20 4.17 -8.81
C VAL A 167 -7.54 5.59 -9.30
N LEU A 168 -8.81 5.99 -9.22
CA LEU A 168 -9.21 7.33 -9.66
C LEU A 168 -8.80 8.42 -8.68
N LEU A 169 -8.86 8.15 -7.37
CA LEU A 169 -8.33 9.04 -6.35
C LEU A 169 -6.84 9.34 -6.57
N THR A 170 -6.05 8.31 -6.88
CA THR A 170 -4.62 8.46 -7.21
C THR A 170 -4.41 9.46 -8.36
N LYS A 171 -5.21 9.39 -9.42
CA LYS A 171 -5.12 10.33 -10.55
C LYS A 171 -5.52 11.76 -10.17
N GLY A 172 -6.61 11.92 -9.41
CA GLY A 172 -7.06 13.23 -8.95
C GLY A 172 -6.00 13.93 -8.10
N LEU A 173 -5.51 13.23 -7.08
CA LEU A 173 -4.48 13.76 -6.17
C LEU A 173 -3.15 14.02 -6.88
N ALA A 174 -2.78 13.20 -7.88
CA ALA A 174 -1.59 13.42 -8.69
C ALA A 174 -1.66 14.76 -9.46
N VAL A 175 -2.82 15.07 -10.04
CA VAL A 175 -3.02 16.34 -10.77
C VAL A 175 -2.97 17.53 -9.82
N GLU A 176 -3.60 17.42 -8.63
CA GLU A 176 -3.64 18.51 -7.66
C GLU A 176 -2.26 18.83 -7.06
N TRP A 177 -1.43 17.79 -6.81
CA TRP A 177 -0.19 17.96 -6.06
C TRP A 177 1.10 17.91 -6.90
N ALA A 178 1.00 17.61 -8.20
CA ALA A 178 2.14 17.68 -9.10
C ALA A 178 2.82 19.07 -9.14
N PRO A 179 2.08 20.22 -9.10
CA PRO A 179 2.71 21.55 -9.03
C PRO A 179 3.59 21.75 -7.79
N HIS A 180 3.38 20.97 -6.74
CA HIS A 180 4.15 20.99 -5.49
C HIS A 180 5.24 19.92 -5.44
N ASN A 181 5.58 19.31 -6.57
CA ASN A 181 6.57 18.23 -6.66
C ASN A 181 6.26 17.03 -5.72
N VAL A 182 4.97 16.75 -5.51
CA VAL A 182 4.48 15.55 -4.81
C VAL A 182 3.91 14.59 -5.86
N THR A 183 4.45 13.38 -5.91
CA THR A 183 3.95 12.33 -6.82
C THR A 183 2.97 11.41 -6.10
N VAL A 184 1.90 11.02 -6.78
CA VAL A 184 0.90 10.08 -6.27
C VAL A 184 0.71 8.98 -7.29
N ASN A 185 1.01 7.74 -6.92
CA ASN A 185 0.89 6.57 -7.79
C ASN A 185 0.20 5.41 -7.06
N ALA A 186 -0.19 4.40 -7.81
CA ALA A 186 -0.75 3.17 -7.27
C ALA A 186 0.01 1.94 -7.78
N VAL A 187 0.01 0.89 -6.99
CA VAL A 187 0.37 -0.48 -7.39
C VAL A 187 -0.88 -1.34 -7.28
N ALA A 188 -1.16 -2.14 -8.29
CA ALA A 188 -2.33 -3.02 -8.37
C ALA A 188 -1.88 -4.49 -8.44
N PRO A 189 -1.67 -5.16 -7.29
CA PRO A 189 -1.32 -6.58 -7.27
C PRO A 189 -2.50 -7.45 -7.70
N ALA A 190 -2.20 -8.60 -8.34
CA ALA A 190 -3.10 -9.72 -8.42
C ALA A 190 -2.99 -10.61 -7.17
N PHE A 191 -3.36 -11.89 -7.28
CA PHE A 191 -3.18 -12.84 -6.20
C PHE A 191 -1.70 -13.02 -5.89
N THR A 192 -1.33 -12.66 -4.67
CA THR A 192 0.04 -12.70 -4.14
C THR A 192 0.04 -13.58 -2.90
N ARG A 193 1.06 -14.42 -2.71
CA ARG A 193 1.23 -15.26 -1.51
C ARG A 193 1.39 -14.38 -0.28
N THR A 194 0.39 -14.36 0.54
CA THR A 194 0.38 -13.66 1.82
C THR A 194 -0.37 -14.53 2.83
N PRO A 195 -0.17 -14.36 4.14
CA PRO A 195 -0.92 -15.11 5.14
C PRO A 195 -2.45 -15.03 4.94
N LEU A 196 -2.95 -13.89 4.47
CA LEU A 196 -4.38 -13.69 4.17
C LEU A 196 -4.84 -14.48 2.93
N ALA A 197 -4.05 -14.46 1.87
CA ALA A 197 -4.38 -15.13 0.61
C ALA A 197 -4.19 -16.65 0.70
N ASP A 198 -3.20 -17.12 1.45
CA ASP A 198 -2.85 -18.53 1.57
C ASP A 198 -3.99 -19.38 2.11
N VAL A 199 -4.85 -18.83 2.97
CA VAL A 199 -6.06 -19.52 3.45
C VAL A 199 -6.97 -19.98 2.29
N LEU A 200 -7.07 -19.16 1.23
CA LEU A 200 -7.85 -19.49 0.03
C LEU A 200 -7.04 -20.27 -0.98
N LEU A 201 -5.76 -19.94 -1.15
CA LEU A 201 -4.86 -20.57 -2.12
C LEU A 201 -4.54 -22.05 -1.77
N GLN A 202 -4.73 -22.48 -0.53
CA GLN A 202 -4.65 -23.90 -0.14
C GLN A 202 -5.80 -24.75 -0.71
N ARG A 203 -6.90 -24.13 -1.14
CA ARG A 203 -8.00 -24.85 -1.79
C ARG A 203 -7.64 -25.08 -3.25
N LYS A 204 -7.41 -26.34 -3.62
CA LYS A 204 -6.90 -26.72 -4.94
C LYS A 204 -7.72 -26.13 -6.10
N GLU A 205 -9.05 -26.28 -6.07
CA GLU A 205 -9.94 -25.77 -7.12
C GLU A 205 -9.86 -24.24 -7.27
N PHE A 206 -9.77 -23.51 -6.14
CA PHE A 206 -9.62 -22.08 -6.15
C PHE A 206 -8.25 -21.65 -6.72
N TYR A 207 -7.19 -22.33 -6.30
CA TYR A 207 -5.84 -22.10 -6.83
C TYR A 207 -5.77 -22.32 -8.34
N GLU A 208 -6.31 -23.43 -8.83
CA GLU A 208 -6.32 -23.76 -10.26
C GLU A 208 -7.14 -22.73 -11.08
N ASP A 209 -8.27 -22.25 -10.55
CA ASP A 209 -9.06 -21.19 -11.20
C ASP A 209 -8.29 -19.86 -11.25
N VAL A 210 -7.63 -19.47 -10.16
CA VAL A 210 -6.80 -18.27 -10.11
C VAL A 210 -5.65 -18.35 -11.11
N VAL A 211 -4.87 -19.45 -11.08
CA VAL A 211 -3.69 -19.63 -11.94
C VAL A 211 -4.06 -19.66 -13.42
N ARG A 212 -5.19 -20.26 -13.79
CA ARG A 212 -5.69 -20.29 -15.17
C ARG A 212 -5.91 -18.89 -15.76
N ARG A 213 -6.21 -17.89 -14.91
CA ARG A 213 -6.43 -16.50 -15.31
C ARG A 213 -5.16 -15.66 -15.33
N ILE A 214 -4.06 -16.18 -14.83
CA ILE A 214 -2.77 -15.49 -14.81
C ILE A 214 -1.91 -16.03 -15.97
N PRO A 215 -1.62 -15.24 -17.01
CA PRO A 215 -0.79 -15.67 -18.14
C PRO A 215 0.56 -16.26 -17.76
N MET A 216 1.20 -15.76 -16.69
CA MET A 216 2.45 -16.33 -16.18
C MET A 216 2.28 -17.69 -15.47
N GLY A 217 1.07 -18.22 -15.31
CA GLY A 217 0.78 -19.56 -14.83
C GLY A 217 1.06 -19.81 -13.35
N ARG A 218 1.18 -18.76 -12.54
CA ARG A 218 1.37 -18.85 -11.09
C ARG A 218 0.86 -17.61 -10.37
N VAL A 219 0.62 -17.72 -9.08
CA VAL A 219 0.42 -16.55 -8.21
C VAL A 219 1.74 -15.79 -8.01
N GLY A 220 1.65 -14.50 -7.68
CA GLY A 220 2.80 -13.66 -7.39
C GLY A 220 3.37 -13.92 -5.98
N GLU A 221 4.62 -13.53 -5.80
CA GLU A 221 5.27 -13.47 -4.48
C GLU A 221 5.28 -12.03 -3.97
N VAL A 222 5.43 -11.84 -2.64
CA VAL A 222 5.44 -10.51 -2.03
C VAL A 222 6.53 -9.63 -2.63
N ASP A 223 7.72 -10.16 -2.84
CA ASP A 223 8.88 -9.42 -3.34
C ASP A 223 8.65 -8.86 -4.76
N GLU A 224 7.80 -9.50 -5.56
CA GLU A 224 7.47 -9.02 -6.90
C GLU A 224 6.61 -7.74 -6.85
N VAL A 225 5.75 -7.62 -5.83
CA VAL A 225 4.96 -6.39 -5.57
C VAL A 225 5.85 -5.30 -4.97
N VAL A 226 6.74 -5.68 -4.03
CA VAL A 226 7.67 -4.78 -3.35
C VAL A 226 8.52 -4.00 -4.34
N GLY A 227 9.05 -4.65 -5.38
CA GLY A 227 9.88 -4.01 -6.40
C GLY A 227 9.22 -2.79 -7.06
N ALA A 228 7.94 -2.88 -7.40
CA ALA A 228 7.19 -1.78 -8.00
C ALA A 228 6.98 -0.62 -7.00
N VAL A 229 6.74 -0.92 -5.73
CA VAL A 229 6.59 0.09 -4.66
C VAL A 229 7.90 0.83 -4.44
N LEU A 230 9.03 0.11 -4.33
CA LEU A 230 10.35 0.71 -4.12
C LEU A 230 10.78 1.58 -5.32
N PHE A 231 10.48 1.16 -6.55
CA PHE A 231 10.65 2.00 -7.74
C PHE A 231 9.91 3.32 -7.58
N LEU A 232 8.60 3.28 -7.29
CA LEU A 232 7.78 4.47 -7.14
C LEU A 232 8.20 5.35 -5.95
N ALA A 233 8.78 4.77 -4.91
CA ALA A 233 9.31 5.48 -3.75
C ALA A 233 10.65 6.17 -4.02
N SER A 234 11.41 5.69 -5.00
CA SER A 234 12.76 6.15 -5.31
C SER A 234 12.79 7.40 -6.21
N GLU A 235 13.96 7.99 -6.36
CA GLU A 235 14.18 9.13 -7.29
C GLU A 235 14.07 8.72 -8.76
N ALA A 236 14.23 7.45 -9.09
CA ALA A 236 14.02 6.93 -10.43
C ALA A 236 12.60 7.15 -10.97
N ALA A 237 11.62 7.36 -10.07
CA ALA A 237 10.22 7.64 -10.41
C ALA A 237 9.82 9.12 -10.25
N ASN A 238 10.76 10.08 -10.22
CA ASN A 238 10.43 11.50 -10.00
C ASN A 238 9.54 12.11 -11.10
N TRP A 239 9.49 11.50 -12.29
CA TRP A 239 8.62 11.93 -13.41
C TRP A 239 7.41 11.00 -13.59
N VAL A 240 7.12 10.14 -12.61
CA VAL A 240 5.98 9.22 -12.64
C VAL A 240 4.94 9.69 -11.62
N THR A 241 3.77 10.14 -12.08
CA THR A 241 2.64 10.50 -11.21
C THR A 241 1.32 10.15 -11.89
N GLY A 242 0.29 9.86 -11.10
CA GLY A 242 -1.05 9.46 -11.57
C GLY A 242 -1.12 8.05 -12.19
N GLN A 243 -0.06 7.25 -12.08
CA GLN A 243 -0.02 5.93 -12.70
C GLN A 243 -0.49 4.84 -11.73
N THR A 244 -1.04 3.76 -12.33
CA THR A 244 -1.32 2.51 -11.63
C THR A 244 -0.53 1.40 -12.30
N ILE A 245 0.46 0.85 -11.60
CA ILE A 245 1.28 -0.25 -12.09
C ILE A 245 0.62 -1.56 -11.67
N ALA A 246 0.14 -2.34 -12.65
CA ALA A 246 -0.32 -3.70 -12.39
C ALA A 246 0.89 -4.63 -12.19
N VAL A 247 0.88 -5.36 -11.07
CA VAL A 247 1.86 -6.42 -10.77
C VAL A 247 1.08 -7.72 -10.62
N ASP A 248 0.80 -8.35 -11.75
CA ASP A 248 -0.33 -9.27 -11.86
C ASP A 248 -0.07 -10.50 -12.73
N GLY A 249 1.13 -10.67 -13.24
CA GLY A 249 1.47 -11.78 -14.14
C GLY A 249 0.69 -11.77 -15.46
N GLY A 250 0.13 -10.60 -15.85
CA GLY A 250 -0.65 -10.42 -17.07
C GLY A 250 -2.17 -10.58 -16.89
N TRP A 251 -2.67 -10.65 -15.63
CA TRP A 251 -4.10 -10.83 -15.34
C TRP A 251 -5.01 -9.83 -16.05
N VAL A 252 -4.61 -8.55 -16.13
CA VAL A 252 -5.43 -7.47 -16.74
C VAL A 252 -5.01 -7.13 -18.17
N ALA A 253 -4.13 -7.91 -18.79
CA ALA A 253 -3.61 -7.61 -20.13
C ALA A 253 -4.53 -8.10 -21.27
N TRP A 254 -5.60 -8.84 -20.98
CA TRP A 254 -6.51 -9.46 -21.94
C TRP A 254 -7.95 -9.55 -21.45
#